data_0f11c286de6eb0e086372782c584965b
#
_entry.id   0f11c286de6eb0e086372782c584965b
#
_cell.length_a   1.000
_cell.length_b   1.000
_cell.length_c   1.000
_cell.angle_alpha   90.00
_cell.angle_beta   90.00
_cell.angle_gamma   90.00
#
_symmetry.space_group_name_H-M   'P 1'
#
loop_
_entity.id
_entity.type
_entity.pdbx_description
1 polymer ?
#
loop_
_entity_poly.entity_id
_entity_poly.type
_entity_poly.pdbx_seq_one_letter_code
_entity_poly.pdbx_strand_id
1 'polypeptide(L)'
;MGVILYQRLSMSLSEKIGLRLLTSLDPEKAHNLAIRALKLGIVSNTPVFKSKALELNVAGLKFNNPLGLAAGFDKNAEAIKPLMNFGFGFIEVGAVTPNAQKGNPKPRLFRLREDKAIINRFGFNNDGMIKVSKRLSRRPSNGIIGLNLGANKTSADRISDFATVFKTCKEFVDFATVNVSSPNTENLRELQAHKELRELLNKVMSCQNDSKIKVPIFLKIAPDLKKGELENIALVASETKIDGIIATNTTTSRYNLKSIYQHEQGGLSGVPIFETSTRVLAQLYSITDGQIPLIGVGGVFTGEQLFQKIRAGASLVQIYSALIYSGFSVTTKILKELDLTLKNHGFKNVEEAIGTGAKEWL
;
A
#
# COMPACT_ATOMS: atom_id res chain seq x y z
N MET A 1 14.84 -28.89 22.28
CA MET A 1 14.01 -29.79 21.51
C MET A 1 12.56 -29.56 21.97
N GLY A 2 11.82 -28.69 21.33
CA GLY A 2 10.44 -28.34 21.64
C GLY A 2 9.79 -27.84 20.37
N VAL A 3 9.29 -28.80 19.55
CA VAL A 3 8.44 -28.48 18.40
C VAL A 3 7.12 -27.99 18.96
N ILE A 4 6.97 -26.66 19.07
CA ILE A 4 5.67 -26.06 19.32
C ILE A 4 4.83 -26.31 18.07
N LEU A 5 3.87 -27.23 18.19
CA LEU A 5 2.82 -27.44 17.19
C LEU A 5 2.02 -26.12 17.06
N TYR A 6 2.43 -25.29 16.08
CA TYR A 6 1.58 -24.18 15.66
C TYR A 6 0.33 -24.75 15.03
N GLN A 7 -0.81 -24.61 15.72
CA GLN A 7 -2.11 -24.85 15.11
C GLN A 7 -2.14 -24.06 13.81
N ARG A 8 -2.27 -24.78 12.68
CA ARG A 8 -2.51 -24.19 11.36
C ARG A 8 -3.73 -23.29 11.51
N LEU A 9 -3.52 -21.97 11.53
CA LEU A 9 -4.61 -21.02 11.44
C LEU A 9 -5.25 -21.21 10.07
N SER A 10 -6.20 -22.12 10.03
CA SER A 10 -7.02 -22.31 8.85
C SER A 10 -8.02 -21.16 8.80
N MET A 11 -8.17 -20.58 7.63
CA MET A 11 -9.27 -19.68 7.30
C MET A 11 -10.57 -20.27 7.84
N SER A 12 -11.43 -19.47 8.48
CA SER A 12 -12.72 -19.93 8.97
C SER A 12 -13.56 -20.49 7.82
N LEU A 13 -14.49 -21.42 8.13
CA LEU A 13 -15.34 -21.99 7.09
C LEU A 13 -16.19 -20.91 6.40
N SER A 14 -16.71 -19.95 7.14
CA SER A 14 -17.47 -18.81 6.61
C SER A 14 -16.63 -17.95 5.66
N GLU A 15 -15.37 -17.66 6.02
CA GLU A 15 -14.45 -16.91 5.18
C GLU A 15 -14.09 -17.68 3.89
N LYS A 16 -13.88 -19.01 3.99
CA LYS A 16 -13.64 -19.87 2.81
C LYS A 16 -14.81 -19.86 1.83
N ILE A 17 -16.02 -19.99 2.36
CA ILE A 17 -17.24 -19.98 1.53
C ILE A 17 -17.42 -18.58 0.92
N GLY A 18 -17.31 -17.52 1.71
CA GLY A 18 -17.41 -16.14 1.22
C GLY A 18 -16.38 -15.83 0.12
N LEU A 19 -15.12 -16.27 0.30
CA LEU A 19 -14.07 -16.05 -0.68
C LEU A 19 -14.34 -16.83 -1.99
N ARG A 20 -14.83 -18.08 -1.90
CA ARG A 20 -15.22 -18.86 -3.09
C ARG A 20 -16.33 -18.17 -3.87
N LEU A 21 -17.37 -17.68 -3.18
CA LEU A 21 -18.48 -16.95 -3.81
C LEU A 21 -17.98 -15.65 -4.47
N LEU A 22 -17.19 -14.85 -3.76
CA LEU A 22 -16.63 -13.61 -4.31
C LEU A 22 -15.71 -13.87 -5.51
N THR A 23 -14.92 -14.96 -5.49
CA THR A 23 -14.01 -15.28 -6.58
C THR A 23 -14.70 -15.88 -7.81
N SER A 24 -15.95 -16.32 -7.74
CA SER A 24 -16.76 -16.73 -8.90
C SER A 24 -17.39 -15.54 -9.64
N LEU A 25 -17.48 -14.39 -8.99
CA LEU A 25 -18.07 -13.18 -9.59
C LEU A 25 -17.05 -12.40 -10.42
N ASP A 26 -17.57 -11.49 -11.25
CA ASP A 26 -16.75 -10.43 -11.87
C ASP A 26 -15.89 -9.73 -10.82
N PRO A 27 -14.59 -9.51 -11.07
CA PRO A 27 -13.68 -9.01 -10.04
C PRO A 27 -14.08 -7.67 -9.43
N GLU A 28 -14.62 -6.73 -10.23
CA GLU A 28 -15.04 -5.41 -9.71
C GLU A 28 -16.35 -5.49 -8.94
N LYS A 29 -17.29 -6.35 -9.38
CA LYS A 29 -18.53 -6.63 -8.63
C LYS A 29 -18.22 -7.28 -7.29
N ALA A 30 -17.30 -8.25 -7.28
CA ALA A 30 -16.84 -8.91 -6.05
C ALA A 30 -16.21 -7.92 -5.07
N HIS A 31 -15.36 -7.03 -5.54
CA HIS A 31 -14.76 -5.97 -4.72
C HIS A 31 -15.81 -5.06 -4.08
N ASN A 32 -16.76 -4.57 -4.89
CA ASN A 32 -17.84 -3.70 -4.40
C ASN A 32 -18.73 -4.41 -3.36
N LEU A 33 -19.00 -5.72 -3.57
CA LEU A 33 -19.75 -6.53 -2.63
C LEU A 33 -18.98 -6.72 -1.32
N ALA A 34 -17.66 -6.95 -1.38
CA ALA A 34 -16.81 -7.06 -0.20
C ALA A 34 -16.81 -5.75 0.64
N ILE A 35 -16.67 -4.58 -0.01
CA ILE A 35 -16.78 -3.28 0.68
C ILE A 35 -18.15 -3.11 1.34
N ARG A 36 -19.24 -3.48 0.66
CA ARG A 36 -20.60 -3.42 1.24
C ARG A 36 -20.76 -4.35 2.44
N ALA A 37 -20.26 -5.59 2.35
CA ALA A 37 -20.30 -6.56 3.44
C ALA A 37 -19.51 -6.09 4.67
N LEU A 38 -18.35 -5.46 4.45
CA LEU A 38 -17.57 -4.82 5.51
C LEU A 38 -18.36 -3.70 6.19
N LYS A 39 -18.98 -2.80 5.43
CA LYS A 39 -19.81 -1.68 5.95
C LYS A 39 -20.99 -2.17 6.80
N LEU A 40 -21.59 -3.29 6.41
CA LEU A 40 -22.72 -3.90 7.13
C LEU A 40 -22.28 -4.74 8.33
N GLY A 41 -20.97 -4.91 8.57
CA GLY A 41 -20.46 -5.71 9.68
C GLY A 41 -20.69 -7.21 9.52
N ILE A 42 -20.98 -7.70 8.31
CA ILE A 42 -21.26 -9.12 8.03
C ILE A 42 -19.99 -9.97 8.06
N VAL A 43 -18.82 -9.34 7.84
CA VAL A 43 -17.54 -10.05 7.82
C VAL A 43 -17.07 -10.29 9.24
N SER A 44 -16.91 -11.57 9.61
CA SER A 44 -16.45 -11.96 10.95
C SER A 44 -15.05 -11.43 11.23
N ASN A 45 -14.83 -10.86 12.41
CA ASN A 45 -13.51 -10.43 12.84
C ASN A 45 -12.61 -11.65 13.07
N THR A 46 -11.38 -11.56 12.60
CA THR A 46 -10.30 -12.49 12.97
C THR A 46 -9.63 -12.02 14.26
N PRO A 47 -9.18 -12.93 15.15
CA PRO A 47 -8.41 -12.54 16.32
C PRO A 47 -7.17 -11.74 15.91
N VAL A 48 -7.02 -10.54 16.45
CA VAL A 48 -5.87 -9.66 16.17
C VAL A 48 -4.64 -10.21 16.89
N PHE A 49 -3.58 -10.47 16.16
CA PHE A 49 -2.29 -10.84 16.74
C PHE A 49 -1.54 -9.59 17.21
N LYS A 50 -1.00 -9.65 18.42
CA LYS A 50 -0.22 -8.57 19.03
C LYS A 50 1.11 -9.14 19.51
N SER A 51 2.20 -8.44 19.24
CA SER A 51 3.54 -8.74 19.75
C SER A 51 4.33 -7.45 19.91
N LYS A 52 4.97 -7.25 21.06
CA LYS A 52 5.85 -6.10 21.28
C LYS A 52 7.04 -6.06 20.31
N ALA A 53 7.49 -7.24 19.87
CA ALA A 53 8.58 -7.33 18.90
C ALA A 53 8.22 -6.75 17.52
N LEU A 54 6.93 -6.55 17.23
CA LEU A 54 6.44 -5.97 15.98
C LEU A 54 6.11 -4.48 16.07
N GLU A 55 6.12 -3.89 17.26
CA GLU A 55 5.89 -2.45 17.43
C GLU A 55 7.09 -1.66 16.94
N LEU A 56 6.85 -0.53 16.27
CA LEU A 56 7.92 0.34 15.76
C LEU A 56 7.44 1.78 15.57
N ASN A 57 8.42 2.69 15.44
CA ASN A 57 8.16 4.10 15.16
C ASN A 57 8.71 4.47 13.77
N VAL A 58 7.86 5.08 12.93
CA VAL A 58 8.24 5.53 11.59
C VAL A 58 7.65 6.92 11.34
N ALA A 59 8.47 7.86 10.88
CA ALA A 59 8.05 9.23 10.57
C ALA A 59 7.26 9.92 11.72
N GLY A 60 7.60 9.63 12.97
CA GLY A 60 6.93 10.18 14.16
C GLY A 60 5.61 9.49 14.54
N LEU A 61 5.19 8.45 13.82
CA LEU A 61 3.99 7.66 14.11
C LEU A 61 4.37 6.33 14.77
N LYS A 62 3.61 5.92 15.79
CA LYS A 62 3.78 4.63 16.49
C LYS A 62 2.86 3.57 15.88
N PHE A 63 3.43 2.52 15.30
CA PHE A 63 2.73 1.39 14.71
C PHE A 63 2.74 0.17 15.63
N ASN A 64 1.59 -0.48 15.77
CA ASN A 64 1.47 -1.72 16.55
C ASN A 64 2.09 -2.94 15.85
N ASN A 65 2.29 -2.86 14.55
CA ASN A 65 2.98 -3.83 13.71
C ASN A 65 3.28 -3.21 12.32
N PRO A 66 4.23 -3.78 11.55
CA PRO A 66 4.65 -3.20 10.28
C PRO A 66 3.70 -3.45 9.09
N LEU A 67 2.62 -4.23 9.26
CA LEU A 67 1.76 -4.66 8.15
C LEU A 67 0.59 -3.71 7.94
N GLY A 68 0.49 -3.11 6.75
CA GLY A 68 -0.59 -2.21 6.36
C GLY A 68 -1.43 -2.69 5.19
N LEU A 69 -2.59 -2.06 5.02
CA LEU A 69 -3.44 -2.20 3.84
C LEU A 69 -3.08 -1.13 2.83
N ALA A 70 -2.73 -1.54 1.59
CA ALA A 70 -2.39 -0.61 0.51
C ALA A 70 -3.62 0.13 -0.02
N ALA A 71 -3.38 1.35 -0.52
CA ALA A 71 -4.37 2.14 -1.25
C ALA A 71 -4.99 1.37 -2.42
N GLY A 72 -6.23 1.70 -2.74
CA GLY A 72 -7.01 1.09 -3.82
C GLY A 72 -8.01 0.03 -3.34
N PHE A 73 -7.86 -0.50 -2.13
CA PHE A 73 -8.87 -1.40 -1.55
C PHE A 73 -10.09 -0.59 -1.09
N ASP A 74 -9.94 0.34 -0.16
CA ASP A 74 -10.98 1.30 0.21
C ASP A 74 -10.71 2.67 -0.41
N LYS A 75 -11.19 2.87 -1.64
CA LYS A 75 -10.92 4.09 -2.40
C LYS A 75 -11.58 5.33 -1.83
N ASN A 76 -12.66 5.14 -1.08
CA ASN A 76 -13.56 6.21 -0.66
C ASN A 76 -13.67 6.36 0.86
N ALA A 77 -12.82 5.69 1.63
CA ALA A 77 -12.88 5.68 3.10
C ALA A 77 -14.25 5.19 3.63
N GLU A 78 -14.78 4.12 3.03
CA GLU A 78 -16.10 3.58 3.36
C GLU A 78 -16.09 2.48 4.41
N ALA A 79 -14.96 1.79 4.59
CA ALA A 79 -14.84 0.59 5.42
C ALA A 79 -13.69 0.66 6.44
N ILE A 80 -13.23 1.86 6.85
CA ILE A 80 -12.09 2.06 7.74
C ILE A 80 -12.25 1.26 9.04
N LYS A 81 -13.38 1.47 9.77
CA LYS A 81 -13.62 0.82 11.06
C LYS A 81 -13.56 -0.72 10.99
N PRO A 82 -14.28 -1.40 10.09
CA PRO A 82 -14.17 -2.86 9.98
C PRO A 82 -12.77 -3.31 9.52
N LEU A 83 -12.09 -2.59 8.63
CA LEU A 83 -10.76 -2.94 8.17
C LEU A 83 -9.72 -2.90 9.30
N MET A 84 -9.81 -1.93 10.22
CA MET A 84 -8.92 -1.87 11.40
C MET A 84 -9.04 -3.11 12.28
N ASN A 85 -10.20 -3.75 12.33
CA ASN A 85 -10.44 -4.95 13.15
C ASN A 85 -9.75 -6.22 12.62
N PHE A 86 -9.13 -6.18 11.44
CA PHE A 86 -8.37 -7.31 10.92
C PHE A 86 -6.88 -7.31 11.31
N GLY A 87 -6.46 -6.36 12.16
CA GLY A 87 -5.12 -6.35 12.75
C GLY A 87 -4.05 -5.68 11.91
N PHE A 88 -4.42 -4.90 10.90
CA PHE A 88 -3.47 -4.02 10.22
C PHE A 88 -2.89 -2.99 11.20
N GLY A 89 -1.60 -2.74 11.11
CA GLY A 89 -0.93 -1.65 11.83
C GLY A 89 -1.35 -0.28 11.30
N PHE A 90 -1.73 -0.20 10.02
CA PHE A 90 -2.24 1.01 9.36
C PHE A 90 -3.04 0.67 8.10
N ILE A 91 -3.84 1.63 7.65
CA ILE A 91 -4.65 1.51 6.43
C ILE A 91 -4.42 2.75 5.56
N GLU A 92 -4.21 2.55 4.27
CA GLU A 92 -4.15 3.62 3.29
C GLU A 92 -5.41 3.60 2.41
N VAL A 93 -6.18 4.68 2.45
CA VAL A 93 -7.39 4.86 1.64
C VAL A 93 -7.10 5.70 0.38
N GLY A 94 -7.96 5.64 -0.62
CA GLY A 94 -7.77 6.38 -1.89
C GLY A 94 -7.27 5.48 -3.03
N ALA A 95 -6.78 6.04 -4.16
CA ALA A 95 -6.43 7.45 -4.36
C ALA A 95 -7.67 8.35 -4.47
N VAL A 96 -7.58 9.53 -3.89
CA VAL A 96 -8.62 10.57 -3.91
C VAL A 96 -8.18 11.72 -4.80
N THR A 97 -9.11 12.23 -5.59
CA THR A 97 -8.91 13.37 -6.49
C THR A 97 -9.79 14.55 -6.06
N PRO A 98 -9.49 15.80 -6.45
CA PRO A 98 -10.34 16.94 -6.11
C PRO A 98 -11.82 16.71 -6.43
N ASN A 99 -12.12 16.34 -7.65
CA ASN A 99 -13.47 16.04 -8.11
C ASN A 99 -13.69 14.52 -8.18
N ALA A 100 -14.93 14.08 -7.97
CA ALA A 100 -15.33 12.71 -8.24
C ALA A 100 -15.09 12.34 -9.71
N GLN A 101 -14.61 11.12 -9.94
CA GLN A 101 -14.46 10.62 -11.31
C GLN A 101 -14.75 9.13 -11.41
N LYS A 102 -15.33 8.73 -12.56
CA LYS A 102 -15.74 7.34 -12.80
C LYS A 102 -14.56 6.40 -13.06
N GLY A 103 -13.40 6.95 -13.42
CA GLY A 103 -12.24 6.19 -13.88
C GLY A 103 -12.38 5.69 -15.31
N ASN A 104 -11.55 4.72 -15.70
CA ASN A 104 -11.50 4.18 -17.05
C ASN A 104 -12.72 3.27 -17.36
N PRO A 105 -13.05 3.02 -18.64
CA PRO A 105 -14.10 2.09 -19.04
C PRO A 105 -13.91 0.68 -18.50
N LYS A 106 -14.99 -0.05 -18.31
CA LYS A 106 -15.00 -1.47 -17.94
C LYS A 106 -14.94 -2.36 -19.20
N PRO A 107 -14.39 -3.59 -19.10
CA PRO A 107 -13.75 -4.21 -17.93
C PRO A 107 -12.37 -3.60 -17.64
N ARG A 108 -12.05 -3.47 -16.37
CA ARG A 108 -10.83 -2.79 -15.89
C ARG A 108 -10.15 -3.44 -14.68
N LEU A 109 -10.61 -4.63 -14.33
CA LEU A 109 -10.03 -5.46 -13.26
C LEU A 109 -10.06 -6.92 -13.69
N PHE A 110 -8.90 -7.57 -13.69
CA PHE A 110 -8.70 -8.95 -14.15
C PHE A 110 -7.99 -9.75 -13.08
N ARG A 111 -8.53 -10.92 -12.75
CA ARG A 111 -7.97 -11.83 -11.76
C ARG A 111 -7.22 -12.95 -12.47
N LEU A 112 -5.91 -13.00 -12.26
CA LEU A 112 -5.00 -14.00 -12.81
C LEU A 112 -4.79 -15.10 -11.76
N ARG A 113 -5.67 -16.11 -11.74
CA ARG A 113 -5.71 -17.12 -10.67
C ARG A 113 -4.44 -17.97 -10.63
N GLU A 114 -3.96 -18.40 -11.78
CA GLU A 114 -2.78 -19.24 -11.96
C GLU A 114 -1.52 -18.55 -11.41
N ASP A 115 -1.49 -17.23 -11.52
CA ASP A 115 -0.36 -16.39 -11.13
C ASP A 115 -0.51 -15.77 -9.73
N LYS A 116 -1.65 -15.98 -9.07
CA LYS A 116 -2.04 -15.23 -7.84
C LYS A 116 -1.82 -13.72 -8.01
N ALA A 117 -2.27 -13.20 -9.13
CA ALA A 117 -2.02 -11.85 -9.59
C ALA A 117 -3.31 -11.11 -10.01
N ILE A 118 -3.21 -9.80 -10.11
CA ILE A 118 -4.30 -8.93 -10.55
C ILE A 118 -3.74 -7.94 -11.56
N ILE A 119 -4.46 -7.75 -12.68
CA ILE A 119 -4.25 -6.60 -13.56
C ILE A 119 -5.40 -5.63 -13.37
N ASN A 120 -5.09 -4.35 -13.18
CA ASN A 120 -6.08 -3.30 -13.07
C ASN A 120 -5.73 -2.08 -13.92
N ARG A 121 -6.79 -1.40 -14.41
CA ARG A 121 -6.70 -0.10 -15.11
C ARG A 121 -7.81 0.84 -14.64
N PHE A 122 -7.96 1.00 -13.31
CA PHE A 122 -9.07 1.75 -12.71
C PHE A 122 -9.11 3.23 -13.09
N GLY A 123 -7.96 3.93 -13.15
CA GLY A 123 -7.90 5.35 -13.45
C GLY A 123 -8.46 6.25 -12.35
N PHE A 124 -8.14 5.94 -11.09
CA PHE A 124 -8.51 6.72 -9.90
C PHE A 124 -10.03 6.98 -9.75
N ASN A 125 -10.85 5.95 -9.95
CA ASN A 125 -12.28 6.06 -9.68
C ASN A 125 -12.53 6.30 -8.19
N ASN A 126 -13.14 7.45 -7.86
CA ASN A 126 -13.43 7.85 -6.48
C ASN A 126 -14.54 8.90 -6.40
N ASP A 127 -15.05 9.15 -5.19
CA ASP A 127 -16.17 10.06 -4.91
C ASP A 127 -15.76 11.54 -4.78
N GLY A 128 -14.46 11.87 -4.94
CA GLY A 128 -13.91 13.21 -4.76
C GLY A 128 -13.62 13.57 -3.30
N MET A 129 -12.72 14.55 -3.12
CA MET A 129 -12.17 14.91 -1.81
C MET A 129 -13.22 15.33 -0.79
N ILE A 130 -14.28 16.03 -1.18
CA ILE A 130 -15.29 16.55 -0.25
C ILE A 130 -16.07 15.41 0.41
N LYS A 131 -16.49 14.39 -0.36
CA LYS A 131 -17.19 13.23 0.22
C LYS A 131 -16.26 12.36 1.06
N VAL A 132 -15.03 12.19 0.60
CA VAL A 132 -14.04 11.37 1.30
C VAL A 132 -13.60 12.05 2.61
N SER A 133 -13.32 13.36 2.62
CA SER A 133 -12.96 14.08 3.84
C SER A 133 -14.07 14.02 4.90
N LYS A 134 -15.35 14.12 4.47
CA LYS A 134 -16.50 13.94 5.39
C LYS A 134 -16.56 12.54 6.02
N ARG A 135 -16.12 11.49 5.31
CA ARG A 135 -16.02 10.13 5.88
C ARG A 135 -14.82 10.01 6.80
N LEU A 136 -13.68 10.57 6.42
CA LEU A 136 -12.46 10.61 7.22
C LEU A 136 -12.66 11.37 8.54
N SER A 137 -13.42 12.47 8.56
CA SER A 137 -13.71 13.22 9.80
C SER A 137 -14.52 12.40 10.82
N ARG A 138 -15.10 11.26 10.42
CA ARG A 138 -15.86 10.35 11.28
C ARG A 138 -15.12 9.04 11.53
N ARG A 139 -13.82 8.97 11.17
CA ARG A 139 -13.00 7.78 11.38
C ARG A 139 -12.85 7.46 12.88
N PRO A 140 -12.60 6.21 13.27
CA PRO A 140 -12.24 5.89 14.64
C PRO A 140 -10.98 6.64 15.07
N SER A 141 -10.91 7.02 16.34
CA SER A 141 -9.73 7.69 16.93
C SER A 141 -8.53 6.76 17.09
N ASN A 142 -8.75 5.44 17.11
CA ASN A 142 -7.72 4.42 17.21
C ASN A 142 -7.32 3.92 15.82
N GLY A 143 -6.02 3.81 15.59
CA GLY A 143 -5.43 3.31 14.35
C GLY A 143 -4.91 4.39 13.42
N ILE A 144 -3.91 4.03 12.62
CA ILE A 144 -3.22 4.93 11.71
C ILE A 144 -3.87 4.83 10.33
N ILE A 145 -4.33 5.97 9.83
CA ILE A 145 -5.01 6.09 8.53
C ILE A 145 -4.22 7.03 7.63
N GLY A 146 -3.80 6.51 6.49
CA GLY A 146 -3.18 7.27 5.42
C GLY A 146 -4.15 7.61 4.30
N LEU A 147 -3.86 8.70 3.60
CA LEU A 147 -4.58 9.13 2.40
C LEU A 147 -3.68 9.13 1.18
N ASN A 148 -4.05 8.35 0.18
CA ASN A 148 -3.41 8.36 -1.13
C ASN A 148 -3.98 9.51 -1.96
N LEU A 149 -3.13 10.45 -2.33
CA LEU A 149 -3.45 11.63 -3.11
C LEU A 149 -3.34 11.33 -4.60
N GLY A 150 -4.28 11.81 -5.40
CA GLY A 150 -4.26 11.68 -6.85
C GLY A 150 -4.75 12.96 -7.55
N ALA A 151 -4.48 13.05 -8.84
CA ALA A 151 -4.98 14.11 -9.70
C ALA A 151 -6.15 13.64 -10.56
N ASN A 152 -7.07 14.54 -10.91
CA ASN A 152 -8.12 14.26 -11.86
C ASN A 152 -7.53 14.00 -13.26
N LYS A 153 -8.15 13.09 -14.02
CA LYS A 153 -7.71 12.74 -15.39
C LYS A 153 -7.72 13.95 -16.32
N THR A 154 -8.73 14.80 -16.17
CA THR A 154 -8.97 16.00 -16.99
C THR A 154 -8.39 17.28 -16.38
N SER A 155 -7.56 17.17 -15.34
CA SER A 155 -6.94 18.32 -14.70
C SER A 155 -5.95 19.01 -15.61
N ALA A 156 -6.03 20.34 -15.69
CA ALA A 156 -5.05 21.19 -16.37
C ALA A 156 -3.80 21.42 -15.51
N ASP A 157 -3.96 21.40 -14.18
CA ASP A 157 -2.86 21.54 -13.21
C ASP A 157 -2.91 20.39 -12.19
N ARG A 158 -2.28 19.28 -12.55
CA ARG A 158 -2.23 18.08 -11.70
C ARG A 158 -1.46 18.31 -10.40
N ILE A 159 -0.43 19.14 -10.42
CA ILE A 159 0.36 19.46 -9.23
C ILE A 159 -0.52 20.13 -8.18
N SER A 160 -1.35 21.08 -8.59
CA SER A 160 -2.33 21.73 -7.70
C SER A 160 -3.38 20.78 -7.17
N ASP A 161 -3.77 19.76 -7.92
CA ASP A 161 -4.74 18.75 -7.47
C ASP A 161 -4.26 18.03 -6.21
N PHE A 162 -2.99 17.56 -6.18
CA PHE A 162 -2.41 16.89 -5.01
C PHE A 162 -2.44 17.79 -3.77
N ALA A 163 -2.00 19.04 -3.92
CA ALA A 163 -1.98 20.01 -2.83
C ALA A 163 -3.39 20.32 -2.30
N THR A 164 -4.38 20.43 -3.21
CA THR A 164 -5.78 20.70 -2.87
C THR A 164 -6.40 19.56 -2.08
N VAL A 165 -6.19 18.30 -2.51
CA VAL A 165 -6.67 17.13 -1.78
C VAL A 165 -6.01 17.05 -0.40
N PHE A 166 -4.69 17.24 -0.33
CA PHE A 166 -3.96 17.23 0.93
C PHE A 166 -4.48 18.31 1.89
N LYS A 167 -4.58 19.57 1.45
CA LYS A 167 -5.08 20.67 2.25
C LYS A 167 -6.49 20.42 2.81
N THR A 168 -7.37 19.79 2.02
CA THR A 168 -8.75 19.48 2.41
C THR A 168 -8.84 18.35 3.43
N CYS A 169 -7.92 17.37 3.40
CA CYS A 169 -8.03 16.14 4.18
C CYS A 169 -7.02 16.01 5.31
N LYS A 170 -5.95 16.82 5.36
CA LYS A 170 -4.80 16.65 6.27
C LYS A 170 -5.17 16.54 7.75
N GLU A 171 -6.22 17.23 8.22
CA GLU A 171 -6.66 17.18 9.61
C GLU A 171 -7.34 15.85 10.01
N PHE A 172 -7.69 15.03 9.03
CA PHE A 172 -8.44 13.80 9.24
C PHE A 172 -7.61 12.53 8.96
N VAL A 173 -6.31 12.66 8.73
CA VAL A 173 -5.42 11.55 8.41
C VAL A 173 -4.12 11.63 9.21
N ASP A 174 -3.45 10.49 9.38
CA ASP A 174 -2.21 10.43 10.13
C ASP A 174 -0.98 10.53 9.21
N PHE A 175 -1.12 10.18 7.92
CA PHE A 175 -0.10 10.41 6.89
C PHE A 175 -0.76 10.59 5.52
N ALA A 176 -0.01 11.13 4.56
CA ALA A 176 -0.45 11.26 3.18
C ALA A 176 0.57 10.68 2.21
N THR A 177 0.08 10.17 1.07
CA THR A 177 0.93 9.59 0.00
C THR A 177 0.72 10.33 -1.29
N VAL A 178 1.76 10.94 -1.82
CA VAL A 178 1.79 11.52 -3.18
C VAL A 178 1.98 10.38 -4.17
N ASN A 179 0.95 10.07 -4.97
CA ASN A 179 0.94 8.92 -5.87
C ASN A 179 1.14 9.35 -7.32
N VAL A 180 2.39 9.41 -7.76
CA VAL A 180 2.79 9.75 -9.14
C VAL A 180 3.08 8.52 -10.01
N SER A 181 2.73 7.33 -9.55
CA SER A 181 3.23 6.07 -10.10
C SER A 181 2.17 5.21 -10.79
N SER A 182 0.89 5.65 -10.83
CA SER A 182 -0.15 4.87 -11.49
C SER A 182 0.07 4.79 -13.01
N PRO A 183 0.12 3.58 -13.59
CA PRO A 183 0.22 3.42 -15.04
C PRO A 183 -1.12 3.66 -15.76
N ASN A 184 -2.19 3.89 -15.02
CA ASN A 184 -3.56 3.91 -15.52
C ASN A 184 -4.13 5.33 -15.71
N THR A 185 -3.30 6.35 -15.47
CA THR A 185 -3.58 7.76 -15.71
C THR A 185 -2.51 8.28 -16.66
N GLU A 186 -2.93 8.76 -17.81
CA GLU A 186 -2.04 9.26 -18.87
C GLU A 186 -1.08 10.31 -18.33
N ASN A 187 0.20 10.21 -18.68
CA ASN A 187 1.29 11.12 -18.33
C ASN A 187 1.49 11.37 -16.82
N LEU A 188 0.86 10.57 -15.94
CA LEU A 188 1.04 10.75 -14.50
C LEU A 188 2.48 10.40 -14.06
N ARG A 189 3.07 9.39 -14.69
CA ARG A 189 4.44 8.96 -14.38
C ARG A 189 5.52 9.97 -14.82
N GLU A 190 5.19 10.89 -15.69
CA GLU A 190 6.08 12.02 -16.06
C GLU A 190 6.37 12.92 -14.86
N LEU A 191 5.45 12.99 -13.88
CA LEU A 191 5.67 13.70 -12.61
C LEU A 191 6.77 13.06 -11.73
N GLN A 192 7.35 11.91 -12.12
CA GLN A 192 8.52 11.33 -11.45
C GLN A 192 9.84 11.93 -11.98
N ALA A 193 9.82 12.73 -13.05
CA ALA A 193 10.99 13.47 -13.52
C ALA A 193 11.42 14.51 -12.48
N HIS A 194 12.73 14.76 -12.37
CA HIS A 194 13.35 15.51 -11.27
C HIS A 194 12.70 16.87 -11.00
N LYS A 195 12.48 17.69 -12.03
CA LYS A 195 11.94 19.04 -11.88
C LYS A 195 10.47 19.02 -11.44
N GLU A 196 9.66 18.23 -12.11
CA GLU A 196 8.23 18.08 -11.88
C GLU A 196 7.95 17.47 -10.49
N LEU A 197 8.74 16.47 -10.11
CA LEU A 197 8.63 15.82 -8.80
C LEU A 197 8.97 16.80 -7.67
N ARG A 198 10.05 17.56 -7.82
CA ARG A 198 10.48 18.56 -6.83
C ARG A 198 9.44 19.67 -6.67
N GLU A 199 8.89 20.18 -7.78
CA GLU A 199 7.81 21.18 -7.75
C GLU A 199 6.58 20.65 -7.04
N LEU A 200 6.13 19.44 -7.39
CA LEU A 200 5.00 18.77 -6.77
C LEU A 200 5.19 18.60 -5.26
N LEU A 201 6.31 18.02 -4.84
CA LEU A 201 6.57 17.75 -3.43
C LEU A 201 6.67 19.05 -2.64
N ASN A 202 7.37 20.07 -3.14
CA ASN A 202 7.42 21.38 -2.49
C ASN A 202 6.04 22.02 -2.33
N LYS A 203 5.17 21.90 -3.34
CA LYS A 203 3.80 22.42 -3.28
C LYS A 203 2.94 21.70 -2.24
N VAL A 204 3.05 20.37 -2.14
CA VAL A 204 2.33 19.61 -1.11
C VAL A 204 2.89 19.89 0.28
N MET A 205 4.23 19.91 0.44
CA MET A 205 4.90 20.24 1.71
C MET A 205 4.55 21.64 2.21
N SER A 206 4.45 22.65 1.33
CA SER A 206 4.08 24.02 1.73
C SER A 206 2.68 24.10 2.35
N CYS A 207 1.78 23.16 2.01
CA CYS A 207 0.46 23.11 2.63
C CYS A 207 0.47 22.75 4.13
N GLN A 208 1.63 22.34 4.67
CA GLN A 208 1.78 22.08 6.11
C GLN A 208 2.12 23.31 6.95
N ASN A 209 2.64 24.38 6.32
CA ASN A 209 3.18 25.54 7.04
C ASN A 209 2.16 26.23 7.96
N ASP A 210 0.87 26.17 7.61
CA ASP A 210 -0.22 26.77 8.38
C ASP A 210 -0.88 25.78 9.35
N SER A 211 -0.34 24.58 9.52
CA SER A 211 -0.93 23.52 10.35
C SER A 211 -0.19 23.38 11.67
N LYS A 212 -0.94 23.28 12.78
CA LYS A 212 -0.37 22.92 14.09
C LYS A 212 0.07 21.45 14.16
N ILE A 213 -0.44 20.61 13.27
CA ILE A 213 -0.15 19.17 13.20
C ILE A 213 0.63 18.90 11.92
N LYS A 214 1.84 18.37 12.06
CA LYS A 214 2.62 17.89 10.93
C LYS A 214 2.14 16.49 10.54
N VAL A 215 1.66 16.36 9.30
CA VAL A 215 1.22 15.07 8.71
C VAL A 215 2.36 14.54 7.84
N PRO A 216 2.97 13.40 8.15
CA PRO A 216 4.01 12.80 7.33
C PRO A 216 3.58 12.59 5.89
N ILE A 217 4.47 12.91 4.94
CA ILE A 217 4.23 12.80 3.50
C ILE A 217 5.16 11.76 2.90
N PHE A 218 4.57 10.73 2.28
CA PHE A 218 5.27 9.68 1.55
C PHE A 218 5.11 9.85 0.05
N LEU A 219 6.14 9.47 -0.71
CA LEU A 219 6.11 9.43 -2.17
C LEU A 219 5.95 7.98 -2.65
N LYS A 220 4.91 7.66 -3.42
CA LYS A 220 4.73 6.31 -3.99
C LYS A 220 5.20 6.25 -5.44
N ILE A 221 6.21 5.39 -5.69
CA ILE A 221 6.90 5.28 -6.97
C ILE A 221 6.52 4.02 -7.77
N ALA A 222 6.83 4.04 -9.06
CA ALA A 222 6.66 2.91 -9.97
C ALA A 222 7.79 1.87 -9.79
N PRO A 223 7.55 0.58 -10.12
CA PRO A 223 8.59 -0.44 -10.09
C PRO A 223 9.45 -0.46 -11.36
N ASP A 224 8.97 0.16 -12.43
CA ASP A 224 9.55 0.08 -13.78
C ASP A 224 10.62 1.17 -14.01
N LEU A 225 11.32 1.62 -12.96
CA LEU A 225 12.31 2.69 -12.97
C LEU A 225 13.73 2.14 -13.16
N LYS A 226 14.54 2.87 -13.91
CA LYS A 226 15.98 2.60 -14.07
C LYS A 226 16.76 3.15 -12.87
N LYS A 227 17.99 2.67 -12.67
CA LYS A 227 18.86 3.08 -11.56
C LYS A 227 19.01 4.60 -11.45
N GLY A 228 19.30 5.31 -12.52
CA GLY A 228 19.43 6.78 -12.51
C GLY A 228 18.14 7.52 -12.17
N GLU A 229 16.97 6.95 -12.49
CA GLU A 229 15.68 7.52 -12.08
C GLU A 229 15.44 7.33 -10.57
N LEU A 230 15.86 6.19 -10.00
CA LEU A 230 15.81 5.95 -8.55
C LEU A 230 16.75 6.90 -7.79
N GLU A 231 17.96 7.14 -8.31
CA GLU A 231 18.93 8.11 -7.75
C GLU A 231 18.35 9.53 -7.76
N ASN A 232 17.71 9.95 -8.84
CA ASN A 232 17.03 11.24 -8.94
C ASN A 232 15.85 11.36 -7.94
N ILE A 233 15.05 10.32 -7.78
CA ILE A 233 13.94 10.30 -6.82
C ILE A 233 14.48 10.41 -5.39
N ALA A 234 15.52 9.67 -5.04
CA ALA A 234 16.14 9.72 -3.72
C ALA A 234 16.73 11.12 -3.42
N LEU A 235 17.37 11.75 -4.42
CA LEU A 235 17.88 13.11 -4.31
C LEU A 235 16.75 14.11 -4.03
N VAL A 236 15.68 14.09 -4.84
CA VAL A 236 14.53 14.99 -4.65
C VAL A 236 13.84 14.73 -3.30
N ALA A 237 13.72 13.47 -2.87
CA ALA A 237 13.15 13.11 -1.58
C ALA A 237 13.95 13.71 -0.41
N SER A 238 15.29 13.67 -0.51
CA SER A 238 16.20 14.29 0.46
C SER A 238 16.12 15.81 0.46
N GLU A 239 16.14 16.46 -0.73
CA GLU A 239 16.04 17.91 -0.88
C GLU A 239 14.73 18.46 -0.34
N THR A 240 13.62 17.79 -0.61
CA THR A 240 12.26 18.21 -0.19
C THR A 240 11.92 17.77 1.22
N LYS A 241 12.77 16.94 1.85
CA LYS A 241 12.60 16.45 3.22
C LYS A 241 11.24 15.75 3.45
N ILE A 242 10.78 14.98 2.47
CA ILE A 242 9.61 14.11 2.66
C ILE A 242 9.92 13.03 3.68
N ASP A 243 8.89 12.50 4.32
CA ASP A 243 9.02 11.61 5.47
C ASP A 243 9.25 10.13 5.09
N GLY A 244 9.17 9.78 3.79
CA GLY A 244 9.49 8.44 3.30
C GLY A 244 9.08 8.16 1.87
N ILE A 245 9.43 6.95 1.38
CA ILE A 245 9.11 6.49 0.01
C ILE A 245 8.39 5.15 0.08
N ILE A 246 7.35 4.97 -0.74
CA ILE A 246 6.60 3.72 -0.90
C ILE A 246 7.03 3.01 -2.18
N ALA A 247 7.71 1.89 -2.05
CA ALA A 247 8.20 1.06 -3.14
C ALA A 247 7.50 -0.32 -3.14
N THR A 248 6.56 -0.60 -4.07
CA THR A 248 6.23 0.15 -5.29
C THR A 248 4.73 0.15 -5.59
N ASN A 249 4.31 0.89 -6.62
CA ASN A 249 3.02 0.68 -7.27
C ASN A 249 3.07 -0.60 -8.14
N THR A 250 2.06 -0.82 -8.97
CA THR A 250 1.94 -1.93 -9.93
C THR A 250 2.85 -1.73 -11.15
N THR A 251 3.27 -2.84 -11.79
CA THR A 251 4.13 -2.84 -12.99
C THR A 251 3.32 -2.95 -14.27
N THR A 252 3.86 -2.41 -15.35
CA THR A 252 3.38 -2.68 -16.73
C THR A 252 4.02 -3.91 -17.36
N SER A 253 5.05 -4.48 -16.75
CA SER A 253 5.73 -5.69 -17.23
C SER A 253 4.86 -6.95 -17.06
N ARG A 254 5.08 -7.93 -17.94
CA ARG A 254 4.26 -9.15 -18.08
C ARG A 254 5.12 -10.42 -18.15
N TYR A 255 6.12 -10.53 -17.29
CA TYR A 255 7.04 -11.66 -17.35
C TYR A 255 6.40 -12.96 -16.78
N ASN A 256 6.51 -14.06 -17.54
CA ASN A 256 6.18 -15.43 -17.10
C ASN A 256 4.74 -15.63 -16.56
N LEU A 257 3.77 -14.87 -17.05
CA LEU A 257 2.36 -15.08 -16.68
C LEU A 257 1.76 -16.26 -17.44
N LYS A 258 0.89 -17.02 -16.76
CA LYS A 258 0.21 -18.21 -17.26
C LYS A 258 -1.25 -17.96 -17.64
N SER A 259 -1.86 -16.94 -17.04
CA SER A 259 -3.27 -16.63 -17.21
C SER A 259 -3.60 -16.19 -18.63
N ILE A 260 -4.81 -16.51 -19.09
CA ILE A 260 -5.37 -16.02 -20.37
C ILE A 260 -5.44 -14.48 -20.43
N TYR A 261 -5.43 -13.80 -19.28
CA TYR A 261 -5.44 -12.34 -19.16
C TYR A 261 -4.04 -11.70 -19.19
N GLN A 262 -2.97 -12.47 -19.47
CA GLN A 262 -1.59 -11.96 -19.46
C GLN A 262 -1.35 -10.77 -20.40
N HIS A 263 -2.14 -10.64 -21.47
CA HIS A 263 -2.00 -9.56 -22.46
C HIS A 263 -2.86 -8.30 -22.14
N GLU A 264 -3.64 -8.34 -21.05
CA GLU A 264 -4.45 -7.20 -20.67
C GLU A 264 -3.59 -6.00 -20.25
N GLN A 265 -4.00 -4.81 -20.72
CA GLN A 265 -3.36 -3.55 -20.34
C GLN A 265 -3.70 -3.17 -18.89
N GLY A 266 -2.79 -2.46 -18.23
CA GLY A 266 -2.94 -1.97 -16.87
C GLY A 266 -1.80 -2.37 -15.95
N GLY A 267 -1.90 -2.05 -14.67
CA GLY A 267 -0.91 -2.38 -13.65
C GLY A 267 -1.08 -3.79 -13.11
N LEU A 268 -0.03 -4.59 -13.17
CA LEU A 268 0.07 -5.94 -12.60
C LEU A 268 0.51 -5.86 -11.14
N SER A 269 -0.20 -6.59 -10.27
CA SER A 269 0.13 -6.80 -8.86
C SER A 269 0.05 -8.27 -8.47
N GLY A 270 0.43 -8.64 -7.26
CA GLY A 270 0.43 -10.02 -6.77
C GLY A 270 1.80 -10.67 -6.80
N VAL A 271 1.84 -12.01 -6.76
CA VAL A 271 3.09 -12.78 -6.64
C VAL A 271 4.16 -12.37 -7.66
N PRO A 272 3.86 -12.14 -8.95
CA PRO A 272 4.89 -11.85 -9.96
C PRO A 272 5.71 -10.59 -9.72
N ILE A 273 5.20 -9.62 -8.93
CA ILE A 273 5.92 -8.36 -8.69
C ILE A 273 6.85 -8.42 -7.47
N PHE A 274 6.85 -9.53 -6.71
CA PHE A 274 7.57 -9.61 -5.44
C PHE A 274 9.07 -9.29 -5.59
N GLU A 275 9.76 -9.99 -6.47
CA GLU A 275 11.20 -9.82 -6.68
C GLU A 275 11.55 -8.42 -7.20
N THR A 276 10.85 -7.94 -8.24
CA THR A 276 11.11 -6.61 -8.81
C THR A 276 10.90 -5.52 -7.78
N SER A 277 9.80 -5.55 -7.03
CA SER A 277 9.52 -4.54 -6.02
C SER A 277 10.45 -4.63 -4.80
N THR A 278 11.00 -5.82 -4.49
CA THR A 278 11.98 -5.98 -3.41
C THR A 278 13.35 -5.47 -3.84
N ARG A 279 13.74 -5.70 -5.09
CA ARG A 279 14.98 -5.15 -5.66
C ARG A 279 14.96 -3.61 -5.68
N VAL A 280 13.87 -3.00 -6.15
CA VAL A 280 13.71 -1.53 -6.11
C VAL A 280 13.81 -0.98 -4.68
N LEU A 281 13.19 -1.67 -3.73
CA LEU A 281 13.26 -1.31 -2.32
C LEU A 281 14.69 -1.33 -1.79
N ALA A 282 15.44 -2.41 -2.07
CA ALA A 282 16.84 -2.55 -1.65
C ALA A 282 17.75 -1.52 -2.30
N GLN A 283 17.54 -1.22 -3.58
CA GLN A 283 18.27 -0.16 -4.29
C GLN A 283 18.03 1.20 -3.63
N LEU A 284 16.78 1.57 -3.32
CA LEU A 284 16.48 2.81 -2.61
C LEU A 284 17.11 2.85 -1.23
N TYR A 285 17.04 1.76 -0.47
CA TYR A 285 17.67 1.67 0.86
C TYR A 285 19.18 1.93 0.76
N SER A 286 19.84 1.32 -0.24
CA SER A 286 21.26 1.52 -0.47
C SER A 286 21.60 2.95 -0.94
N ILE A 287 20.80 3.52 -1.86
CA ILE A 287 21.02 4.90 -2.39
C ILE A 287 20.86 5.94 -1.27
N THR A 288 19.91 5.73 -0.37
CA THR A 288 19.60 6.66 0.74
C THR A 288 20.39 6.37 2.01
N ASP A 289 21.24 5.35 2.00
CA ASP A 289 21.96 4.85 3.18
C ASP A 289 21.01 4.62 4.39
N GLY A 290 19.80 4.16 4.11
CA GLY A 290 18.76 3.92 5.11
C GLY A 290 18.20 5.18 5.79
N GLN A 291 18.58 6.39 5.35
CA GLN A 291 18.17 7.65 6.00
C GLN A 291 16.71 8.02 5.73
N ILE A 292 16.12 7.53 4.65
CA ILE A 292 14.73 7.80 4.30
C ILE A 292 13.90 6.55 4.60
N PRO A 293 12.88 6.62 5.49
CA PRO A 293 12.00 5.49 5.77
C PRO A 293 11.33 4.93 4.50
N LEU A 294 11.30 3.60 4.37
CA LEU A 294 10.71 2.95 3.21
C LEU A 294 9.50 2.11 3.59
N ILE A 295 8.45 2.15 2.78
CA ILE A 295 7.29 1.26 2.86
C ILE A 295 7.34 0.30 1.67
N GLY A 296 7.53 -0.99 1.92
CA GLY A 296 7.57 -2.02 0.89
C GLY A 296 6.17 -2.42 0.42
N VAL A 297 5.94 -2.50 -0.89
CA VAL A 297 4.67 -2.96 -1.46
C VAL A 297 4.92 -3.83 -2.67
N GLY A 298 4.20 -4.95 -2.77
CA GLY A 298 4.21 -5.82 -3.93
C GLY A 298 4.55 -7.28 -3.62
N GLY A 299 3.59 -8.17 -3.88
CA GLY A 299 3.77 -9.61 -3.89
C GLY A 299 3.87 -10.32 -2.54
N VAL A 300 3.58 -9.67 -1.42
CA VAL A 300 3.67 -10.25 -0.08
C VAL A 300 2.39 -11.04 0.24
N PHE A 301 2.55 -12.35 0.56
CA PHE A 301 1.51 -13.31 0.91
C PHE A 301 1.82 -14.11 2.18
N THR A 302 3.06 -14.06 2.67
CA THR A 302 3.55 -14.82 3.81
C THR A 302 4.38 -13.95 4.76
N GLY A 303 4.56 -14.40 6.00
CA GLY A 303 5.43 -13.72 6.98
C GLY A 303 6.90 -13.74 6.55
N GLU A 304 7.36 -14.79 5.88
CA GLU A 304 8.70 -14.86 5.31
C GLU A 304 8.91 -13.77 4.23
N GLN A 305 7.95 -13.60 3.32
CA GLN A 305 8.03 -12.52 2.32
C GLN A 305 7.98 -11.13 2.95
N LEU A 306 7.21 -10.96 4.02
CA LEU A 306 7.21 -9.73 4.81
C LEU A 306 8.59 -9.48 5.43
N PHE A 307 9.19 -10.49 6.04
CA PHE A 307 10.54 -10.43 6.62
C PHE A 307 11.60 -10.08 5.56
N GLN A 308 11.53 -10.68 4.38
CA GLN A 308 12.43 -10.35 3.26
C GLN A 308 12.31 -8.88 2.83
N LYS A 309 11.10 -8.31 2.78
CA LYS A 309 10.91 -6.87 2.53
C LYS A 309 11.56 -6.01 3.61
N ILE A 310 11.41 -6.39 4.88
CA ILE A 310 12.03 -5.67 6.00
C ILE A 310 13.55 -5.74 5.89
N ARG A 311 14.12 -6.93 5.66
CA ARG A 311 15.56 -7.08 5.46
C ARG A 311 16.08 -6.32 4.23
N ALA A 312 15.26 -6.16 3.20
CA ALA A 312 15.59 -5.35 2.03
C ALA A 312 15.55 -3.83 2.30
N GLY A 313 15.11 -3.39 3.49
CA GLY A 313 15.13 -1.99 3.91
C GLY A 313 13.75 -1.39 4.22
N ALA A 314 12.66 -2.16 4.15
CA ALA A 314 11.35 -1.64 4.51
C ALA A 314 11.19 -1.49 6.02
N SER A 315 10.79 -0.32 6.50
CA SER A 315 10.29 -0.14 7.88
C SER A 315 8.86 -0.64 8.02
N LEU A 316 8.03 -0.43 7.00
CA LEU A 316 6.63 -0.85 6.93
C LEU A 316 6.37 -1.60 5.62
N VAL A 317 5.33 -2.43 5.58
CA VAL A 317 4.96 -3.17 4.36
C VAL A 317 3.46 -3.15 4.16
N GLN A 318 3.01 -2.96 2.93
CA GLN A 318 1.59 -2.98 2.57
C GLN A 318 1.25 -4.21 1.74
N ILE A 319 0.04 -4.76 1.95
CA ILE A 319 -0.54 -5.83 1.14
C ILE A 319 -1.87 -5.38 0.52
N TYR A 320 -2.22 -5.99 -0.61
CA TYR A 320 -3.53 -5.86 -1.26
C TYR A 320 -3.95 -7.19 -1.88
N SER A 321 -3.23 -7.68 -2.89
CA SER A 321 -3.60 -8.88 -3.66
C SER A 321 -3.72 -10.13 -2.77
N ALA A 322 -2.96 -10.22 -1.69
CA ALA A 322 -3.06 -11.32 -0.74
C ALA A 322 -4.47 -11.46 -0.13
N LEU A 323 -5.17 -10.35 0.13
CA LEU A 323 -6.54 -10.38 0.65
C LEU A 323 -7.52 -11.01 -0.32
N ILE A 324 -7.34 -10.78 -1.63
CA ILE A 324 -8.22 -11.28 -2.68
C ILE A 324 -8.14 -12.80 -2.79
N TYR A 325 -6.96 -13.37 -2.52
CA TYR A 325 -6.70 -14.81 -2.63
C TYR A 325 -6.78 -15.58 -1.31
N SER A 326 -6.52 -14.89 -0.19
CA SER A 326 -6.36 -15.52 1.13
C SER A 326 -7.31 -14.97 2.20
N GLY A 327 -8.20 -14.05 1.85
CA GLY A 327 -9.12 -13.42 2.81
C GLY A 327 -8.42 -12.54 3.83
N PHE A 328 -9.18 -12.03 4.81
CA PHE A 328 -8.65 -11.13 5.83
C PHE A 328 -7.86 -11.83 6.93
N SER A 329 -8.08 -13.14 7.15
CA SER A 329 -7.29 -13.94 8.10
C SER A 329 -5.81 -14.02 7.77
N VAL A 330 -5.42 -13.67 6.53
CA VAL A 330 -4.02 -13.59 6.08
C VAL A 330 -3.19 -12.59 6.89
N THR A 331 -3.79 -11.51 7.40
CA THR A 331 -3.09 -10.52 8.25
C THR A 331 -2.54 -11.16 9.52
N THR A 332 -3.41 -11.83 10.27
CA THR A 332 -3.00 -12.55 11.50
C THR A 332 -1.98 -13.64 11.22
N LYS A 333 -2.13 -14.36 10.11
CA LYS A 333 -1.17 -15.39 9.68
C LYS A 333 0.20 -14.79 9.42
N ILE A 334 0.28 -13.77 8.57
CA ILE A 334 1.52 -13.08 8.20
C ILE A 334 2.24 -12.53 9.44
N LEU A 335 1.51 -11.88 10.36
CA LEU A 335 2.11 -11.30 11.57
C LEU A 335 2.66 -12.35 12.53
N LYS A 336 1.98 -13.50 12.70
CA LYS A 336 2.49 -14.61 13.51
C LYS A 336 3.72 -15.26 12.89
N GLU A 337 3.71 -15.46 11.57
CA GLU A 337 4.86 -15.97 10.83
C GLU A 337 6.05 -15.03 10.98
N LEU A 338 5.85 -13.70 10.82
CA LEU A 338 6.91 -12.71 11.00
C LEU A 338 7.52 -12.76 12.41
N ASP A 339 6.67 -12.76 13.46
CA ASP A 339 7.14 -12.80 14.85
C ASP A 339 8.02 -14.05 15.14
N LEU A 340 7.63 -15.18 14.57
CA LEU A 340 8.41 -16.41 14.65
C LEU A 340 9.73 -16.31 13.86
N THR A 341 9.66 -15.78 12.63
CA THR A 341 10.84 -15.63 11.77
C THR A 341 11.87 -14.71 12.38
N LEU A 342 11.46 -13.59 12.98
CA LEU A 342 12.36 -12.69 13.72
C LEU A 342 13.11 -13.46 14.85
N LYS A 343 12.37 -14.22 15.66
CA LYS A 343 12.96 -15.01 16.76
C LYS A 343 13.94 -16.06 16.25
N ASN A 344 13.60 -16.78 15.19
CA ASN A 344 14.46 -17.81 14.59
C ASN A 344 15.76 -17.23 14.02
N HIS A 345 15.75 -15.97 13.58
CA HIS A 345 16.94 -15.26 13.09
C HIS A 345 17.66 -14.46 14.20
N GLY A 346 17.22 -14.56 15.45
CA GLY A 346 17.87 -13.92 16.59
C GLY A 346 17.59 -12.42 16.77
N PHE A 347 16.62 -11.86 16.04
CA PHE A 347 16.21 -10.46 16.20
C PHE A 347 15.26 -10.30 17.39
N LYS A 348 15.48 -9.29 18.22
CA LYS A 348 14.63 -8.96 19.36
C LYS A 348 13.33 -8.25 18.95
N ASN A 349 13.40 -7.45 17.89
CA ASN A 349 12.30 -6.69 17.37
C ASN A 349 12.45 -6.48 15.84
N VAL A 350 11.41 -5.94 15.22
CA VAL A 350 11.36 -5.74 13.78
C VAL A 350 12.35 -4.67 13.30
N GLU A 351 12.66 -3.66 14.13
CA GLU A 351 13.56 -2.56 13.76
C GLU A 351 15.00 -3.06 13.55
N GLU A 352 15.45 -4.04 14.36
CA GLU A 352 16.78 -4.65 14.22
C GLU A 352 16.98 -5.39 12.88
N ALA A 353 15.90 -5.82 12.22
CA ALA A 353 15.96 -6.55 10.96
C ALA A 353 16.01 -5.63 9.73
N ILE A 354 15.68 -4.33 9.87
CA ILE A 354 15.58 -3.40 8.74
C ILE A 354 16.92 -3.27 8.03
N GLY A 355 16.92 -3.55 6.72
CA GLY A 355 18.08 -3.37 5.84
C GLY A 355 19.18 -4.41 5.97
N THR A 356 19.10 -5.36 6.91
CA THR A 356 20.17 -6.35 7.18
C THR A 356 20.47 -7.28 6.01
N GLY A 357 19.55 -7.41 5.05
CA GLY A 357 19.71 -8.23 3.85
C GLY A 357 19.61 -7.44 2.55
N ALA A 358 19.70 -6.10 2.57
CA ALA A 358 19.55 -5.28 1.38
C ALA A 358 20.53 -5.66 0.25
N LYS A 359 21.79 -5.99 0.60
CA LYS A 359 22.81 -6.42 -0.36
C LYS A 359 22.49 -7.70 -1.11
N GLU A 360 21.61 -8.55 -0.58
CA GLU A 360 21.21 -9.81 -1.22
C GLU A 360 20.30 -9.57 -2.46
N TRP A 361 19.80 -8.35 -2.62
CA TRP A 361 18.88 -7.94 -3.68
C TRP A 361 19.50 -6.98 -4.70
N LEU A 362 20.73 -6.54 -4.51
CA LEU A 362 21.50 -5.67 -5.42
C LEU A 362 22.30 -6.49 -6.43
#